data_7647d6759b9aeba79e81a17dcf600c83
#
_entry.id   7647d6759b9aeba79e81a17dcf600c83
#
_cell.length_a   1.000
_cell.length_b   1.000
_cell.length_c   1.000
_cell.angle_alpha   90.00
_cell.angle_beta   90.00
_cell.angle_gamma   90.00
#
_symmetry.space_group_name_H-M   'P 1'
#
loop_
_entity.id
_entity.type
_entity.pdbx_description
1 polymer ?
#
loop_
_entity_poly.entity_id
_entity_poly.type
_entity_poly.pdbx_seq_one_letter_code
_entity_poly.pdbx_strand_id
1 'polypeptide(L)'
;RVDVVFEIEEGETTRVRSINFIGNKRFDDDRLREEISTQESRWWRFLSSNDKYDPDRIAYDSDLLRRFYLSKGYADFRVISSFAELTRDGKKFFVTFNVEEGEKYEFGDSVIDTKLKDVNIQEFEQLIRHETGRVYNSKKVDDTVDDLTEALGTKGYAFADVRPRVRRNRKDLIVNITYRIEEGPRVYVERINVNNNVRTQDRVIRREMFLREGDAFNRALLNKSERNIKALNFFGEVEITETPGDDEDAVVLDIDVEEQSTGELAFGIGYSSVEDLSTQFSIVERNLLGRGQLLSLSTSISSQRTFLNLRFAEPYFLNRDLFGSVDVFRTTTDYDTEAALETSETGLGGSIGFPVAEDARLNIFVRLSENELI
;
A
#
# COMPACT_ATOMS: atom_id res chain seq x y z
N ARG A 1 -37.30 6.39 30.13
CA ARG A 1 -35.93 6.14 29.57
C ARG A 1 -35.40 4.91 30.28
N VAL A 2 -34.99 3.93 29.55
CA VAL A 2 -34.29 2.74 30.06
C VAL A 2 -32.83 2.93 29.63
N ASP A 3 -31.91 3.06 30.57
CA ASP A 3 -30.48 3.11 30.28
C ASP A 3 -29.98 1.66 30.28
N VAL A 4 -29.37 1.23 29.17
CA VAL A 4 -28.74 -0.08 29.07
C VAL A 4 -27.26 0.12 29.34
N VAL A 5 -26.74 -0.50 30.38
CA VAL A 5 -25.31 -0.50 30.72
C VAL A 5 -24.75 -1.83 30.30
N PHE A 6 -23.74 -1.79 29.45
CA PHE A 6 -22.94 -2.96 29.10
C PHE A 6 -21.70 -2.96 29.98
N GLU A 7 -21.54 -3.96 30.82
CA GLU A 7 -20.31 -4.22 31.57
C GLU A 7 -19.46 -5.18 30.73
N ILE A 8 -18.31 -4.71 30.24
CA ILE A 8 -17.41 -5.47 29.38
C ILE A 8 -16.14 -5.75 30.19
N GLU A 9 -15.83 -7.01 30.45
CA GLU A 9 -14.53 -7.44 30.92
C GLU A 9 -13.62 -7.74 29.70
N GLU A 10 -12.70 -6.82 29.41
CA GLU A 10 -11.69 -7.05 28.39
C GLU A 10 -10.64 -8.06 28.94
N GLY A 11 -10.57 -9.24 28.33
CA GLY A 11 -9.53 -10.23 28.63
C GLY A 11 -8.12 -9.73 28.31
N GLU A 12 -7.09 -10.45 28.80
CA GLU A 12 -5.68 -10.16 28.45
C GLU A 12 -5.48 -10.24 26.93
N THR A 13 -4.80 -9.24 26.36
CA THR A 13 -4.47 -9.20 24.93
C THR A 13 -3.60 -10.39 24.55
N THR A 14 -4.12 -11.28 23.72
CA THR A 14 -3.42 -12.49 23.30
C THR A 14 -2.63 -12.23 22.01
N ARG A 15 -1.37 -12.64 21.99
CA ARG A 15 -0.44 -12.37 20.88
C ARG A 15 -0.17 -13.60 20.02
N VAL A 16 0.20 -13.38 18.75
CA VAL A 16 0.60 -14.45 17.84
C VAL A 16 2.03 -14.90 18.15
N ARG A 17 2.21 -16.17 18.50
CA ARG A 17 3.52 -16.75 18.80
C ARG A 17 4.29 -17.15 17.54
N SER A 18 3.62 -17.85 16.63
CA SER A 18 4.18 -18.22 15.34
C SER A 18 3.09 -18.36 14.28
N ILE A 19 3.51 -18.17 13.03
CA ILE A 19 2.68 -18.31 11.85
C ILE A 19 3.29 -19.41 11.00
N ASN A 20 2.49 -20.46 10.74
CA ASN A 20 2.92 -21.64 10.00
C ASN A 20 2.11 -21.77 8.71
N PHE A 21 2.75 -22.30 7.68
CA PHE A 21 2.10 -22.60 6.40
C PHE A 21 2.20 -24.12 6.15
N ILE A 22 1.12 -24.71 5.63
CA ILE A 22 1.06 -26.11 5.26
C ILE A 22 0.63 -26.19 3.81
N GLY A 23 1.38 -26.94 2.98
CA GLY A 23 1.08 -27.13 1.57
C GLY A 23 1.84 -26.17 0.63
N ASN A 24 2.56 -25.17 1.16
CA ASN A 24 3.46 -24.32 0.41
C ASN A 24 4.73 -25.09 0.00
N LYS A 25 4.96 -25.19 -1.31
CA LYS A 25 6.12 -25.88 -1.89
C LYS A 25 6.99 -24.96 -2.74
N ARG A 26 6.41 -23.85 -3.22
CA ARG A 26 7.03 -22.91 -4.15
C ARG A 26 7.63 -21.71 -3.48
N PHE A 27 7.04 -21.28 -2.39
CA PHE A 27 7.53 -20.17 -1.56
C PHE A 27 7.73 -20.68 -0.13
N ASP A 28 8.81 -20.26 0.49
CA ASP A 28 9.11 -20.59 1.88
C ASP A 28 8.23 -19.77 2.84
N ASP A 29 8.20 -20.21 4.09
CA ASP A 29 7.39 -19.59 5.14
C ASP A 29 7.78 -18.14 5.39
N ASP A 30 9.09 -17.83 5.32
CA ASP A 30 9.59 -16.49 5.58
C ASP A 30 9.07 -15.52 4.52
N ARG A 31 9.10 -15.94 3.26
CA ARG A 31 8.54 -15.15 2.15
C ARG A 31 7.03 -14.93 2.30
N LEU A 32 6.29 -15.95 2.71
CA LEU A 32 4.83 -15.84 2.91
C LEU A 32 4.49 -14.96 4.13
N ARG A 33 5.33 -14.97 5.18
CA ARG A 33 5.17 -14.05 6.33
C ARG A 33 5.36 -12.58 5.97
N GLU A 34 6.16 -12.29 4.94
CA GLU A 34 6.33 -10.92 4.44
C GLU A 34 5.09 -10.38 3.69
N GLU A 35 4.27 -11.27 3.13
CA GLU A 35 3.11 -10.89 2.33
C GLU A 35 1.83 -10.72 3.15
N ILE A 36 1.83 -11.09 4.42
CA ILE A 36 0.67 -10.98 5.32
C ILE A 36 0.83 -9.84 6.32
N SER A 37 -0.29 -9.34 6.84
CA SER A 37 -0.32 -8.24 7.80
C SER A 37 -0.05 -8.69 9.23
N THR A 38 -0.48 -9.89 9.60
CA THR A 38 -0.24 -10.47 10.93
C THR A 38 1.23 -10.79 11.12
N GLN A 39 1.79 -10.42 12.27
CA GLN A 39 3.19 -10.61 12.59
C GLN A 39 3.37 -11.45 13.86
N GLU A 40 4.50 -12.15 13.90
CA GLU A 40 4.89 -12.89 15.10
C GLU A 40 5.36 -11.94 16.20
N SER A 41 4.94 -12.22 17.43
CA SER A 41 5.37 -11.50 18.64
C SER A 41 6.85 -11.74 18.91
N ARG A 42 7.65 -10.66 18.86
CA ARG A 42 9.07 -10.66 19.20
C ARG A 42 9.35 -9.66 20.31
N TRP A 43 10.29 -9.95 21.21
CA TRP A 43 10.57 -9.14 22.40
C TRP A 43 10.98 -7.68 22.10
N TRP A 44 11.49 -7.42 20.89
CA TRP A 44 11.86 -6.05 20.42
C TRP A 44 10.74 -5.31 19.68
N ARG A 45 9.56 -5.93 19.49
CA ARG A 45 8.40 -5.32 18.80
C ARG A 45 7.32 -4.86 19.80
N PHE A 46 7.73 -4.33 20.94
CA PHE A 46 6.80 -3.93 22.01
C PHE A 46 5.91 -2.71 21.65
N LEU A 47 6.20 -2.01 20.54
CA LEU A 47 5.41 -0.87 20.05
C LEU A 47 4.49 -1.24 18.87
N SER A 48 4.51 -2.48 18.36
CA SER A 48 3.67 -2.93 17.25
C SER A 48 2.38 -3.55 17.80
N SER A 49 1.25 -3.27 17.14
CA SER A 49 -0.04 -3.92 17.41
C SER A 49 -0.34 -5.09 16.47
N ASN A 50 0.49 -5.30 15.42
CA ASN A 50 0.26 -6.32 14.40
C ASN A 50 0.55 -7.76 14.88
N ASP A 51 1.09 -7.90 16.08
CA ASP A 51 1.31 -9.20 16.74
C ASP A 51 0.14 -9.64 17.64
N LYS A 52 -0.94 -8.86 17.72
CA LYS A 52 -2.17 -9.24 18.41
C LYS A 52 -3.00 -10.16 17.52
N TYR A 53 -3.59 -11.18 18.13
CA TYR A 53 -4.52 -12.05 17.42
C TYR A 53 -5.82 -11.31 17.11
N ASP A 54 -6.23 -11.38 15.84
CA ASP A 54 -7.45 -10.81 15.32
C ASP A 54 -8.01 -11.74 14.22
N PRO A 55 -9.23 -12.28 14.36
CA PRO A 55 -9.83 -13.17 13.38
C PRO A 55 -10.04 -12.51 12.01
N ASP A 56 -10.43 -11.24 11.98
CA ASP A 56 -10.71 -10.51 10.74
C ASP A 56 -9.40 -10.28 9.97
N ARG A 57 -8.32 -10.02 10.71
CA ARG A 57 -6.99 -9.92 10.12
C ARG A 57 -6.50 -11.24 9.51
N ILE A 58 -6.81 -12.38 10.13
CA ILE A 58 -6.48 -13.70 9.56
C ILE A 58 -7.24 -13.95 8.26
N ALA A 59 -8.50 -13.52 8.19
CA ALA A 59 -9.27 -13.58 6.94
C ALA A 59 -8.66 -12.68 5.85
N TYR A 60 -8.25 -11.47 6.21
CA TYR A 60 -7.55 -10.54 5.32
C TYR A 60 -6.20 -11.09 4.84
N ASP A 61 -5.42 -11.70 5.73
CA ASP A 61 -4.15 -12.35 5.38
C ASP A 61 -4.34 -13.49 4.38
N SER A 62 -5.45 -14.23 4.49
CA SER A 62 -5.80 -15.25 3.50
C SER A 62 -6.04 -14.65 2.11
N ASP A 63 -6.63 -13.46 2.02
CA ASP A 63 -6.80 -12.74 0.76
C ASP A 63 -5.47 -12.18 0.23
N LEU A 64 -4.61 -11.66 1.10
CA LEU A 64 -3.26 -11.21 0.74
C LEU A 64 -2.44 -12.35 0.14
N LEU A 65 -2.43 -13.54 0.77
CA LEU A 65 -1.77 -14.72 0.23
C LEU A 65 -2.34 -15.10 -1.15
N ARG A 66 -3.67 -15.05 -1.29
CA ARG A 66 -4.31 -15.34 -2.57
C ARG A 66 -3.88 -14.35 -3.66
N ARG A 67 -3.89 -13.05 -3.37
CA ARG A 67 -3.43 -12.00 -4.31
C ARG A 67 -1.97 -12.20 -4.69
N PHE A 68 -1.11 -12.51 -3.73
CA PHE A 68 0.28 -12.80 -3.97
C PHE A 68 0.46 -13.97 -4.94
N TYR A 69 -0.14 -15.14 -4.67
CA TYR A 69 -0.01 -16.30 -5.53
C TYR A 69 -0.59 -16.08 -6.94
N LEU A 70 -1.74 -15.42 -7.03
CA LEU A 70 -2.35 -15.04 -8.32
C LEU A 70 -1.43 -14.09 -9.11
N SER A 71 -0.71 -13.20 -8.44
CA SER A 71 0.29 -12.33 -9.09
C SER A 71 1.54 -13.06 -9.58
N LYS A 72 1.80 -14.26 -9.04
CA LYS A 72 2.95 -15.11 -9.40
C LYS A 72 2.59 -16.21 -10.41
N GLY A 73 1.33 -16.27 -10.85
CA GLY A 73 0.88 -17.19 -11.89
C GLY A 73 0.09 -18.39 -11.38
N TYR A 74 -0.15 -18.52 -10.10
CA TYR A 74 -0.86 -19.66 -9.52
C TYR A 74 -2.37 -19.42 -9.49
N ALA A 75 -3.00 -19.53 -10.67
CA ALA A 75 -4.41 -19.18 -10.85
C ALA A 75 -5.40 -20.10 -10.08
N ASP A 76 -5.01 -21.31 -9.72
CA ASP A 76 -5.83 -22.25 -8.92
C ASP A 76 -5.52 -22.19 -7.42
N PHE A 77 -4.67 -21.26 -6.97
CA PHE A 77 -4.34 -21.10 -5.55
C PHE A 77 -5.59 -20.90 -4.70
N ARG A 78 -5.61 -21.57 -3.57
CA ARG A 78 -6.64 -21.39 -2.54
C ARG A 78 -6.10 -21.64 -1.14
N VAL A 79 -6.58 -20.89 -0.18
CA VAL A 79 -6.44 -21.20 1.23
C VAL A 79 -7.56 -22.20 1.58
N ILE A 80 -7.18 -23.40 1.95
CA ILE A 80 -8.14 -24.48 2.32
C ILE A 80 -8.76 -24.16 3.67
N SER A 81 -7.92 -23.74 4.61
CA SER A 81 -8.32 -23.33 5.96
C SER A 81 -7.27 -22.43 6.59
N SER A 82 -7.72 -21.51 7.40
CA SER A 82 -6.90 -20.76 8.34
C SER A 82 -7.47 -20.92 9.74
N PHE A 83 -6.66 -21.27 10.70
CA PHE A 83 -7.08 -21.44 12.08
C PHE A 83 -6.01 -20.98 13.05
N ALA A 84 -6.47 -20.59 14.25
CA ALA A 84 -5.61 -20.20 15.34
C ALA A 84 -5.85 -21.10 16.54
N GLU A 85 -4.78 -21.63 17.09
CA GLU A 85 -4.80 -22.48 18.26
C GLU A 85 -4.18 -21.77 19.45
N LEU A 86 -4.90 -21.68 20.56
CA LEU A 86 -4.43 -21.08 21.79
C LEU A 86 -3.37 -22.01 22.46
N THR A 87 -2.26 -21.44 22.90
CA THR A 87 -1.27 -22.16 23.68
C THR A 87 -1.87 -22.68 25.00
N ARG A 88 -1.31 -23.75 25.58
CA ARG A 88 -1.81 -24.36 26.82
C ARG A 88 -1.82 -23.40 28.01
N ASP A 89 -0.97 -22.41 28.01
CA ASP A 89 -0.91 -21.37 29.05
C ASP A 89 -1.92 -20.20 28.81
N GLY A 90 -2.71 -20.29 27.73
CA GLY A 90 -3.74 -19.30 27.39
C GLY A 90 -3.23 -17.93 26.94
N LYS A 91 -1.91 -17.75 26.70
CA LYS A 91 -1.30 -16.43 26.51
C LYS A 91 -0.97 -16.09 25.07
N LYS A 92 -0.89 -17.08 24.16
CA LYS A 92 -0.45 -16.87 22.78
C LYS A 92 -1.23 -17.74 21.82
N PHE A 93 -1.27 -17.33 20.54
CA PHE A 93 -1.84 -18.12 19.45
C PHE A 93 -0.76 -18.66 18.49
N PHE A 94 -0.97 -19.88 18.02
CA PHE A 94 -0.36 -20.39 16.81
C PHE A 94 -1.34 -20.21 15.67
N VAL A 95 -0.94 -19.52 14.61
CA VAL A 95 -1.76 -19.35 13.40
C VAL A 95 -1.24 -20.31 12.34
N THR A 96 -2.12 -21.05 11.70
CA THR A 96 -1.77 -21.98 10.62
C THR A 96 -2.64 -21.73 9.40
N PHE A 97 -1.99 -21.47 8.25
CA PHE A 97 -2.62 -21.39 6.94
C PHE A 97 -2.36 -22.71 6.19
N ASN A 98 -3.42 -23.42 5.86
CA ASN A 98 -3.35 -24.60 5.00
C ASN A 98 -3.70 -24.19 3.58
N VAL A 99 -2.74 -24.31 2.67
CA VAL A 99 -2.84 -23.81 1.30
C VAL A 99 -2.69 -24.91 0.26
N GLU A 100 -3.31 -24.69 -0.88
CA GLU A 100 -3.10 -25.48 -2.09
C GLU A 100 -2.66 -24.53 -3.19
N GLU A 101 -1.39 -24.67 -3.64
CA GLU A 101 -0.78 -23.72 -4.58
C GLU A 101 -1.29 -23.88 -6.02
N GLY A 102 -1.57 -25.11 -6.42
CA GLY A 102 -1.89 -25.42 -7.80
C GLY A 102 -0.68 -25.37 -8.73
N GLU A 103 -0.95 -25.39 -10.03
CA GLU A 103 0.09 -25.27 -11.07
C GLU A 103 0.23 -23.82 -11.53
N LYS A 104 1.36 -23.53 -12.18
CA LYS A 104 1.64 -22.21 -12.72
C LYS A 104 1.04 -22.07 -14.11
N TYR A 105 0.29 -20.99 -14.32
CA TYR A 105 -0.43 -20.67 -15.55
C TYR A 105 0.27 -19.58 -16.35
N GLU A 106 0.01 -19.59 -17.66
CA GLU A 106 0.37 -18.53 -18.59
C GLU A 106 -0.88 -17.83 -19.12
N PHE A 107 -0.71 -16.60 -19.61
CA PHE A 107 -1.77 -15.91 -20.32
C PHE A 107 -2.04 -16.59 -21.68
N GLY A 108 -3.30 -16.90 -21.92
CA GLY A 108 -3.80 -17.29 -23.23
C GLY A 108 -4.32 -16.08 -24.00
N ASP A 109 -5.42 -16.30 -24.75
CA ASP A 109 -6.04 -15.25 -25.54
C ASP A 109 -6.73 -14.23 -24.64
N SER A 110 -6.60 -12.96 -25.05
CA SER A 110 -7.28 -11.83 -24.39
C SER A 110 -8.11 -11.10 -25.43
N VAL A 111 -9.38 -10.89 -25.11
CA VAL A 111 -10.37 -10.32 -26.04
C VAL A 111 -11.16 -9.24 -25.31
N ILE A 112 -11.46 -8.15 -26.02
CA ILE A 112 -12.40 -7.13 -25.58
C ILE A 112 -13.77 -7.44 -26.20
N ASP A 113 -14.77 -7.61 -25.33
CA ASP A 113 -16.18 -7.86 -25.72
C ASP A 113 -17.00 -6.62 -25.31
N THR A 114 -17.47 -5.86 -26.29
CA THR A 114 -18.26 -4.66 -26.04
C THR A 114 -19.47 -4.54 -26.97
N LYS A 115 -20.55 -3.98 -26.43
CA LYS A 115 -21.75 -3.60 -27.19
C LYS A 115 -21.84 -2.08 -27.40
N LEU A 116 -20.88 -1.32 -26.89
CA LEU A 116 -20.84 0.13 -27.08
C LEU A 116 -20.61 0.45 -28.54
N LYS A 117 -21.38 1.40 -29.07
CA LYS A 117 -21.23 1.90 -30.43
C LYS A 117 -20.05 2.87 -30.47
N ASP A 118 -19.35 2.90 -31.60
CA ASP A 118 -18.24 3.84 -31.87
C ASP A 118 -16.96 3.62 -31.02
N VAL A 119 -16.81 2.44 -30.38
CA VAL A 119 -15.58 2.02 -29.71
C VAL A 119 -14.67 1.31 -30.71
N ASN A 120 -13.48 1.88 -30.97
CA ASN A 120 -12.46 1.25 -31.78
C ASN A 120 -11.70 0.21 -30.94
N ILE A 121 -12.08 -1.07 -31.06
CA ILE A 121 -11.50 -2.17 -30.28
C ILE A 121 -9.97 -2.23 -30.41
N GLN A 122 -9.41 -1.98 -31.59
CA GLN A 122 -7.97 -2.04 -31.83
C GLN A 122 -7.17 -1.03 -31.00
N GLU A 123 -7.75 0.13 -30.72
CA GLU A 123 -7.13 1.14 -29.87
C GLU A 123 -7.09 0.68 -28.39
N PHE A 124 -8.16 0.04 -27.93
CA PHE A 124 -8.27 -0.46 -26.57
C PHE A 124 -7.46 -1.75 -26.35
N GLU A 125 -7.26 -2.58 -27.39
CA GLU A 125 -6.39 -3.75 -27.30
C GLU A 125 -4.94 -3.39 -26.95
N GLN A 126 -4.48 -2.20 -27.33
CA GLN A 126 -3.14 -1.71 -27.00
C GLN A 126 -2.95 -1.39 -25.51
N LEU A 127 -4.06 -1.23 -24.77
CA LEU A 127 -4.04 -0.97 -23.34
C LEU A 127 -3.94 -2.25 -22.49
N ILE A 128 -4.00 -3.44 -23.14
CA ILE A 128 -3.85 -4.71 -22.44
C ILE A 128 -2.40 -4.88 -21.97
N ARG A 129 -2.19 -4.86 -20.66
CA ARG A 129 -0.84 -4.88 -20.02
C ARG A 129 -0.16 -6.25 -19.98
N HIS A 130 -0.72 -7.26 -20.63
CA HIS A 130 -0.15 -8.60 -20.65
C HIS A 130 -0.14 -9.20 -22.06
N GLU A 131 0.75 -10.14 -22.29
CA GLU A 131 0.94 -10.81 -23.59
C GLU A 131 0.68 -12.30 -23.44
N THR A 132 0.15 -12.93 -24.47
CA THR A 132 -0.04 -14.39 -24.58
C THR A 132 1.30 -15.13 -24.39
N GLY A 133 1.29 -16.23 -23.64
CA GLY A 133 2.48 -17.04 -23.33
C GLY A 133 3.36 -16.48 -22.21
N ARG A 134 3.02 -15.33 -21.62
CA ARG A 134 3.67 -14.83 -20.40
C ARG A 134 3.01 -15.40 -19.17
N VAL A 135 3.76 -15.49 -18.08
CA VAL A 135 3.24 -15.93 -16.77
C VAL A 135 2.04 -15.10 -16.39
N TYR A 136 0.94 -15.77 -16.03
CA TYR A 136 -0.27 -15.14 -15.54
C TYR A 136 0.03 -14.25 -14.31
N ASN A 137 -0.57 -13.07 -14.27
CA ASN A 137 -0.46 -12.12 -13.20
C ASN A 137 -1.79 -11.36 -13.06
N SER A 138 -2.50 -11.59 -11.95
CA SER A 138 -3.80 -10.95 -11.71
C SER A 138 -3.71 -9.43 -11.65
N LYS A 139 -2.61 -8.87 -11.11
CA LYS A 139 -2.42 -7.42 -11.04
C LYS A 139 -2.43 -6.79 -12.45
N LYS A 140 -1.82 -7.43 -13.45
CA LYS A 140 -1.86 -6.93 -14.83
C LYS A 140 -3.27 -6.92 -15.42
N VAL A 141 -4.12 -7.85 -14.97
CA VAL A 141 -5.54 -7.86 -15.37
C VAL A 141 -6.27 -6.68 -14.76
N ASP A 142 -6.05 -6.42 -13.47
CA ASP A 142 -6.64 -5.28 -12.76
C ASP A 142 -6.14 -3.95 -13.35
N ASP A 143 -4.84 -3.81 -13.59
CA ASP A 143 -4.24 -2.64 -14.24
C ASP A 143 -4.85 -2.39 -15.64
N THR A 144 -5.12 -3.47 -16.41
CA THR A 144 -5.79 -3.37 -17.73
C THR A 144 -7.23 -2.86 -17.59
N VAL A 145 -7.96 -3.32 -16.57
CA VAL A 145 -9.33 -2.84 -16.28
C VAL A 145 -9.31 -1.33 -15.98
N ASP A 146 -8.35 -0.89 -15.17
CA ASP A 146 -8.19 0.53 -14.82
C ASP A 146 -7.91 1.36 -16.09
N ASP A 147 -6.94 0.96 -16.93
CA ASP A 147 -6.60 1.66 -18.18
C ASP A 147 -7.78 1.73 -19.16
N LEU A 148 -8.50 0.61 -19.34
CA LEU A 148 -9.67 0.57 -20.21
C LEU A 148 -10.77 1.49 -19.70
N THR A 149 -11.00 1.53 -18.38
CA THR A 149 -12.01 2.39 -17.77
C THR A 149 -11.67 3.86 -17.94
N GLU A 150 -10.41 4.24 -17.72
CA GLU A 150 -9.95 5.61 -17.89
C GLU A 150 -10.07 6.05 -19.36
N ALA A 151 -9.62 5.20 -20.29
CA ALA A 151 -9.71 5.50 -21.72
C ALA A 151 -11.17 5.63 -22.21
N LEU A 152 -12.08 4.80 -21.68
CA LEU A 152 -13.52 4.95 -21.96
C LEU A 152 -14.08 6.24 -21.39
N GLY A 153 -13.69 6.61 -20.17
CA GLY A 153 -14.08 7.88 -19.54
C GLY A 153 -13.67 9.09 -20.37
N THR A 154 -12.42 9.12 -20.88
CA THR A 154 -11.92 10.22 -21.74
C THR A 154 -12.66 10.32 -23.07
N LYS A 155 -13.25 9.22 -23.55
CA LYS A 155 -14.07 9.18 -24.78
C LYS A 155 -15.56 9.48 -24.51
N GLY A 156 -15.92 9.85 -23.28
CA GLY A 156 -17.29 10.21 -22.90
C GLY A 156 -18.16 9.05 -22.41
N TYR A 157 -17.60 7.86 -22.25
CA TYR A 157 -18.30 6.69 -21.69
C TYR A 157 -18.12 6.64 -20.16
N ALA A 158 -18.55 7.67 -19.45
CA ALA A 158 -18.36 7.84 -18.01
C ALA A 158 -19.01 6.71 -17.16
N PHE A 159 -20.04 6.05 -17.70
CA PHE A 159 -20.76 4.98 -17.03
C PHE A 159 -20.37 3.58 -17.54
N ALA A 160 -19.29 3.48 -18.29
CA ALA A 160 -18.83 2.18 -18.75
C ALA A 160 -18.31 1.33 -17.58
N ASP A 161 -18.73 0.08 -17.53
CA ASP A 161 -18.30 -0.91 -16.56
C ASP A 161 -17.46 -1.97 -17.27
N VAL A 162 -16.21 -2.10 -16.85
CA VAL A 162 -15.25 -3.04 -17.43
C VAL A 162 -15.07 -4.22 -16.48
N ARG A 163 -15.55 -5.42 -16.88
CA ARG A 163 -15.48 -6.63 -16.06
C ARG A 163 -14.61 -7.69 -16.71
N PRO A 164 -13.51 -8.10 -16.10
CA PRO A 164 -12.71 -9.19 -16.61
C PRO A 164 -13.38 -10.54 -16.33
N ARG A 165 -13.54 -11.36 -17.36
CA ARG A 165 -13.96 -12.74 -17.23
C ARG A 165 -12.76 -13.65 -17.44
N VAL A 166 -12.31 -14.28 -16.37
CA VAL A 166 -11.16 -15.16 -16.33
C VAL A 166 -11.61 -16.61 -16.58
N ARG A 167 -11.12 -17.22 -17.64
CA ARG A 167 -11.40 -18.61 -17.99
C ARG A 167 -10.12 -19.43 -17.96
N ARG A 168 -9.98 -20.34 -17.01
CA ARG A 168 -8.83 -21.21 -16.83
C ARG A 168 -8.96 -22.49 -17.62
N ASN A 169 -7.97 -22.82 -18.43
CA ASN A 169 -7.83 -24.12 -19.06
C ASN A 169 -6.77 -24.93 -18.27
N ARG A 170 -7.23 -25.84 -17.43
CA ARG A 170 -6.38 -26.65 -16.56
C ARG A 170 -5.54 -27.67 -17.31
N LYS A 171 -5.94 -28.07 -18.53
CA LYS A 171 -5.21 -29.05 -19.31
C LYS A 171 -3.96 -28.44 -19.93
N ASP A 172 -4.09 -27.22 -20.45
CA ASP A 172 -3.02 -26.51 -21.13
C ASP A 172 -2.32 -25.49 -20.25
N LEU A 173 -2.77 -25.33 -18.99
CA LEU A 173 -2.29 -24.36 -17.98
C LEU A 173 -2.28 -22.93 -18.49
N ILE A 174 -3.35 -22.54 -19.21
CA ILE A 174 -3.53 -21.20 -19.74
C ILE A 174 -4.76 -20.51 -19.14
N VAL A 175 -4.68 -19.18 -19.06
CA VAL A 175 -5.77 -18.31 -18.60
C VAL A 175 -6.16 -17.39 -19.74
N ASN A 176 -7.35 -17.59 -20.28
CA ASN A 176 -7.95 -16.68 -21.26
C ASN A 176 -8.77 -15.62 -20.54
N ILE A 177 -8.71 -14.39 -21.04
CA ILE A 177 -9.39 -13.26 -20.43
C ILE A 177 -10.29 -12.59 -21.44
N THR A 178 -11.54 -12.34 -21.05
CA THR A 178 -12.49 -11.52 -21.82
C THR A 178 -12.79 -10.28 -21.02
N TYR A 179 -12.35 -9.13 -21.46
CA TYR A 179 -12.72 -7.84 -20.89
C TYR A 179 -14.09 -7.44 -21.47
N ARG A 180 -15.13 -7.64 -20.65
CA ARG A 180 -16.47 -7.25 -21.05
C ARG A 180 -16.72 -5.81 -20.66
N ILE A 181 -17.07 -4.98 -21.65
CA ILE A 181 -17.41 -3.58 -21.49
C ILE A 181 -18.89 -3.40 -21.74
N GLU A 182 -19.62 -2.98 -20.73
CA GLU A 182 -21.06 -2.73 -20.78
C GLU A 182 -21.34 -1.28 -20.34
N GLU A 183 -22.46 -0.69 -20.81
CA GLU A 183 -22.91 0.57 -20.26
C GLU A 183 -23.58 0.29 -18.91
N GLY A 184 -23.03 0.86 -17.84
CA GLY A 184 -23.58 0.78 -16.50
C GLY A 184 -24.76 1.70 -16.30
N PRO A 185 -25.44 1.61 -15.14
CA PRO A 185 -26.49 2.57 -14.78
C PRO A 185 -25.89 3.97 -14.70
N ARG A 186 -26.71 4.98 -15.09
CA ARG A 186 -26.31 6.38 -14.95
C ARG A 186 -26.52 6.80 -13.50
N VAL A 187 -25.46 6.72 -12.72
CA VAL A 187 -25.46 7.11 -11.31
C VAL A 187 -24.37 8.14 -11.10
N TYR A 188 -24.67 9.19 -10.35
CA TYR A 188 -23.75 10.28 -10.06
C TYR A 188 -23.36 10.27 -8.58
N VAL A 189 -22.13 10.67 -8.29
CA VAL A 189 -21.68 10.88 -6.92
C VAL A 189 -22.32 12.13 -6.37
N GLU A 190 -23.26 12.01 -5.45
CA GLU A 190 -23.91 13.15 -4.81
C GLU A 190 -22.99 13.80 -3.78
N ARG A 191 -22.42 12.96 -2.91
CA ARG A 191 -21.60 13.41 -1.78
C ARG A 191 -20.56 12.36 -1.41
N ILE A 192 -19.42 12.82 -0.93
CA ILE A 192 -18.36 11.98 -0.38
C ILE A 192 -18.16 12.39 1.08
N ASN A 193 -18.49 11.49 2.00
CA ASN A 193 -18.27 11.67 3.43
C ASN A 193 -16.96 10.97 3.81
N VAL A 194 -16.19 11.59 4.70
CA VAL A 194 -15.01 10.97 5.31
C VAL A 194 -15.25 10.92 6.81
N ASN A 195 -15.16 9.72 7.36
CA ASN A 195 -15.52 9.44 8.75
C ASN A 195 -14.30 8.90 9.50
N ASN A 196 -14.28 9.13 10.82
CA ASN A 196 -13.28 8.58 11.76
C ASN A 196 -11.84 9.09 11.57
N ASN A 197 -11.62 10.07 10.71
CA ASN A 197 -10.31 10.72 10.49
C ASN A 197 -10.04 11.79 11.56
N VAL A 198 -9.78 11.35 12.79
CA VAL A 198 -9.63 12.24 13.97
C VAL A 198 -8.36 13.11 13.90
N ARG A 199 -7.26 12.55 13.37
CA ARG A 199 -5.95 13.22 13.21
C ARG A 199 -5.72 13.72 11.81
N THR A 200 -5.99 12.85 10.82
CA THR A 200 -5.75 13.13 9.40
C THR A 200 -6.79 14.10 8.87
N GLN A 201 -6.33 15.17 8.23
CA GLN A 201 -7.24 16.16 7.64
C GLN A 201 -7.98 15.54 6.44
N ASP A 202 -9.26 15.84 6.32
CA ASP A 202 -10.16 15.38 5.25
C ASP A 202 -9.55 15.53 3.84
N ARG A 203 -8.91 16.68 3.57
CA ARG A 203 -8.23 16.95 2.30
C ARG A 203 -7.14 15.93 1.94
N VAL A 204 -6.52 15.27 2.93
CA VAL A 204 -5.46 14.27 2.69
C VAL A 204 -6.04 12.99 2.10
N ILE A 205 -7.25 12.64 2.52
CA ILE A 205 -8.01 11.50 2.00
C ILE A 205 -8.64 11.86 0.65
N ARG A 206 -9.32 13.01 0.57
CA ARG A 206 -10.02 13.45 -0.66
C ARG A 206 -9.09 13.64 -1.87
N ARG A 207 -7.82 14.01 -1.66
CA ARG A 207 -6.88 14.18 -2.77
C ARG A 207 -6.46 12.86 -3.43
N GLU A 208 -6.64 11.73 -2.72
CA GLU A 208 -6.38 10.38 -3.24
C GLU A 208 -7.59 9.79 -3.99
N MET A 209 -8.72 10.51 -3.95
CA MET A 209 -9.93 10.10 -4.66
C MET A 209 -9.86 10.48 -6.14
N PHE A 210 -10.21 9.54 -7.02
CA PHE A 210 -10.38 9.75 -8.45
C PHE A 210 -11.81 10.19 -8.81
N LEU A 211 -12.75 10.08 -7.86
CA LEU A 211 -14.12 10.54 -7.99
C LEU A 211 -14.34 11.81 -7.16
N ARG A 212 -15.13 12.72 -7.71
CA ARG A 212 -15.56 13.95 -7.05
C ARG A 212 -17.08 14.02 -7.01
N GLU A 213 -17.59 14.83 -6.11
CA GLU A 213 -19.01 15.13 -6.05
C GLU A 213 -19.48 15.76 -7.38
N GLY A 214 -20.54 15.18 -7.95
CA GLY A 214 -21.05 15.53 -9.29
C GLY A 214 -20.52 14.66 -10.43
N ASP A 215 -19.49 13.84 -10.22
CA ASP A 215 -18.95 12.95 -11.25
C ASP A 215 -19.88 11.76 -11.48
N ALA A 216 -19.79 11.19 -12.69
CA ALA A 216 -20.38 9.90 -12.98
C ALA A 216 -19.73 8.82 -12.10
N PHE A 217 -20.54 8.05 -11.40
CA PHE A 217 -20.05 6.97 -10.57
C PHE A 217 -19.39 5.88 -11.40
N ASN A 218 -18.20 5.49 -11.01
CA ASN A 218 -17.44 4.44 -11.64
C ASN A 218 -16.74 3.57 -10.59
N ARG A 219 -17.05 2.28 -10.58
CA ARG A 219 -16.54 1.32 -9.62
C ARG A 219 -15.01 1.15 -9.70
N ALA A 220 -14.44 1.16 -10.89
CA ALA A 220 -12.99 0.98 -11.03
C ALA A 220 -12.24 2.20 -10.47
N LEU A 221 -12.72 3.43 -10.73
CA LEU A 221 -12.16 4.63 -10.12
C LEU A 221 -12.33 4.65 -8.61
N LEU A 222 -13.45 4.14 -8.08
CA LEU A 222 -13.64 3.99 -6.65
C LEU A 222 -12.61 3.03 -6.04
N ASN A 223 -12.44 1.84 -6.64
CA ASN A 223 -11.45 0.87 -6.19
C ASN A 223 -10.03 1.41 -6.29
N LYS A 224 -9.72 2.20 -7.32
CA LYS A 224 -8.42 2.89 -7.47
C LYS A 224 -8.22 3.89 -6.34
N SER A 225 -9.24 4.67 -6.01
CA SER A 225 -9.24 5.61 -4.88
C SER A 225 -8.98 4.90 -3.55
N GLU A 226 -9.68 3.80 -3.28
CA GLU A 226 -9.50 3.00 -2.07
C GLU A 226 -8.06 2.48 -1.95
N ARG A 227 -7.49 1.95 -3.06
CA ARG A 227 -6.09 1.50 -3.08
C ARG A 227 -5.11 2.64 -2.76
N ASN A 228 -5.35 3.84 -3.30
CA ASN A 228 -4.49 5.00 -3.04
C ASN A 228 -4.56 5.44 -1.57
N ILE A 229 -5.76 5.49 -0.99
CA ILE A 229 -5.93 5.82 0.43
C ILE A 229 -5.20 4.79 1.30
N LYS A 230 -5.35 3.49 1.02
CA LYS A 230 -4.62 2.42 1.72
C LYS A 230 -3.10 2.54 1.56
N ALA A 231 -2.62 2.97 0.40
CA ALA A 231 -1.20 3.14 0.11
C ALA A 231 -0.53 4.27 0.91
N LEU A 232 -1.30 5.22 1.46
CA LEU A 232 -0.78 6.23 2.39
C LEU A 232 -0.16 5.60 3.64
N ASN A 233 -0.60 4.40 4.04
CA ASN A 233 -0.19 3.73 5.28
C ASN A 233 -0.47 4.56 6.55
N PHE A 234 -1.50 5.43 6.52
CA PHE A 234 -1.96 6.19 7.68
C PHE A 234 -3.10 5.49 8.41
N PHE A 235 -3.69 4.49 7.76
CA PHE A 235 -4.88 3.77 8.19
C PHE A 235 -4.61 2.27 8.29
N GLY A 236 -5.08 1.64 9.35
CA GLY A 236 -5.08 0.19 9.54
C GLY A 236 -6.19 -0.46 8.71
N GLU A 237 -7.33 0.23 8.60
CA GLU A 237 -8.46 -0.18 7.78
C GLU A 237 -9.01 1.01 6.99
N VAL A 238 -9.46 0.75 5.79
CA VAL A 238 -10.17 1.70 4.91
C VAL A 238 -11.29 0.93 4.25
N GLU A 239 -12.52 1.35 4.50
CA GLU A 239 -13.73 0.82 3.87
C GLU A 239 -14.45 1.95 3.15
N ILE A 240 -14.88 1.72 1.92
CA ILE A 240 -15.72 2.66 1.18
C ILE A 240 -17.05 1.97 0.90
N THR A 241 -18.11 2.51 1.50
CA THR A 241 -19.47 2.01 1.31
C THR A 241 -20.26 2.95 0.41
N GLU A 242 -21.18 2.37 -0.37
CA GLU A 242 -22.07 3.08 -1.26
C GLU A 242 -23.45 3.04 -0.67
N THR A 243 -24.01 4.21 -0.41
CA THR A 243 -25.38 4.37 0.07
C THR A 243 -26.22 5.13 -0.97
N PRO A 244 -27.53 4.81 -1.15
CA PRO A 244 -28.38 5.57 -2.03
C PRO A 244 -28.40 7.05 -1.64
N GLY A 245 -28.32 7.94 -2.65
CA GLY A 245 -28.46 9.38 -2.45
C GLY A 245 -29.93 9.83 -2.33
N ASP A 246 -30.13 11.13 -2.36
CA ASP A 246 -31.46 11.73 -2.27
C ASP A 246 -32.26 11.52 -3.58
N ASP A 247 -31.59 11.43 -4.74
CA ASP A 247 -32.17 11.14 -6.03
C ASP A 247 -31.95 9.67 -6.44
N GLU A 248 -32.83 9.10 -7.30
CA GLU A 248 -32.76 7.70 -7.75
C GLU A 248 -31.47 7.37 -8.54
N ASP A 249 -30.84 8.38 -9.16
CA ASP A 249 -29.60 8.28 -9.91
C ASP A 249 -28.38 8.83 -9.15
N ALA A 250 -28.51 8.96 -7.84
CA ALA A 250 -27.46 9.48 -6.96
C ALA A 250 -26.92 8.41 -5.98
N VAL A 251 -25.62 8.49 -5.70
CA VAL A 251 -24.94 7.67 -4.70
C VAL A 251 -24.11 8.53 -3.78
N VAL A 252 -24.18 8.24 -2.50
CA VAL A 252 -23.28 8.81 -1.48
C VAL A 252 -22.17 7.82 -1.20
N LEU A 253 -20.94 8.29 -1.18
CA LEU A 253 -19.77 7.50 -0.84
C LEU A 253 -19.37 7.82 0.60
N ASP A 254 -19.42 6.83 1.47
CA ASP A 254 -18.99 6.91 2.86
C ASP A 254 -17.64 6.22 3.00
N ILE A 255 -16.60 7.01 3.28
CA ILE A 255 -15.22 6.54 3.47
C ILE A 255 -14.98 6.46 4.98
N ASP A 256 -14.96 5.26 5.51
CA ASP A 256 -14.65 4.97 6.90
C ASP A 256 -13.19 4.53 7.03
N VAL A 257 -12.44 5.20 7.91
CA VAL A 257 -11.02 4.93 8.12
C VAL A 257 -10.72 4.63 9.59
N GLU A 258 -9.84 3.67 9.84
CA GLU A 258 -9.26 3.42 11.16
C GLU A 258 -7.82 3.92 11.17
N GLU A 259 -7.55 5.00 11.92
CA GLU A 259 -6.23 5.61 11.96
C GLU A 259 -5.22 4.75 12.74
N GLN A 260 -4.03 4.58 12.17
CA GLN A 260 -2.91 3.93 12.84
C GLN A 260 -1.77 4.91 13.16
N SER A 261 -0.74 4.43 13.88
CA SER A 261 0.46 5.23 14.14
C SER A 261 1.25 5.46 12.86
N THR A 262 1.51 6.72 12.53
CA THR A 262 2.31 7.14 11.37
C THR A 262 3.75 7.48 11.75
N GLY A 263 4.03 7.50 13.06
CA GLY A 263 5.35 7.72 13.62
C GLY A 263 6.16 6.44 13.74
N GLU A 264 7.43 6.50 13.39
CA GLU A 264 8.39 5.41 13.48
C GLU A 264 9.63 5.86 14.25
N LEU A 265 10.06 5.03 15.20
CA LEU A 265 11.30 5.19 15.93
C LEU A 265 12.19 3.98 15.63
N ALA A 266 13.37 4.22 15.08
CA ALA A 266 14.34 3.18 14.84
C ALA A 266 15.63 3.44 15.61
N PHE A 267 16.19 2.37 16.17
CA PHE A 267 17.47 2.37 16.83
C PHE A 267 18.29 1.18 16.29
N GLY A 268 19.55 1.45 15.92
CA GLY A 268 20.46 0.44 15.41
C GLY A 268 21.83 0.55 16.04
N ILE A 269 22.47 -0.60 16.23
CA ILE A 269 23.88 -0.71 16.63
C ILE A 269 24.57 -1.58 15.58
N GLY A 270 25.70 -1.09 15.07
CA GLY A 270 26.53 -1.81 14.12
C GLY A 270 27.99 -1.84 14.58
N TYR A 271 28.76 -2.80 14.08
CA TYR A 271 30.21 -2.86 14.24
C TYR A 271 30.85 -3.09 12.88
N SER A 272 31.85 -2.30 12.57
CA SER A 272 32.69 -2.49 11.39
C SER A 272 34.17 -2.38 11.78
N SER A 273 35.06 -3.00 11.00
CA SER A 273 36.50 -2.90 11.23
C SER A 273 37.09 -1.51 10.90
N VAL A 274 36.31 -0.64 10.29
CA VAL A 274 36.74 0.73 9.90
C VAL A 274 36.18 1.77 10.86
N GLU A 275 34.88 1.69 11.18
CA GLU A 275 34.20 2.69 12.00
C GLU A 275 33.97 2.23 13.45
N ASP A 276 34.50 1.04 13.83
CA ASP A 276 34.25 0.39 15.12
C ASP A 276 32.76 0.26 15.46
N LEU A 277 32.36 0.68 16.64
CA LEU A 277 30.96 0.67 17.05
C LEU A 277 30.24 1.88 16.47
N SER A 278 29.14 1.62 15.73
CA SER A 278 28.25 2.66 15.22
C SER A 278 26.86 2.55 15.86
N THR A 279 26.29 3.68 16.18
CA THR A 279 24.93 3.80 16.70
C THR A 279 24.10 4.66 15.74
N GLN A 280 22.94 4.17 15.39
CA GLN A 280 22.01 4.89 14.51
C GLN A 280 20.70 5.12 15.26
N PHE A 281 20.13 6.31 15.08
CA PHE A 281 18.85 6.69 15.64
C PHE A 281 18.05 7.45 14.57
N SER A 282 16.79 7.09 14.40
CA SER A 282 15.91 7.74 13.44
C SER A 282 14.50 7.88 14.02
N ILE A 283 13.94 9.08 13.86
CA ILE A 283 12.52 9.38 14.10
C ILE A 283 11.94 9.82 12.78
N VAL A 284 10.82 9.22 12.39
CA VAL A 284 10.09 9.57 11.17
C VAL A 284 8.62 9.74 11.53
N GLU A 285 8.02 10.88 11.18
CA GLU A 285 6.58 11.10 11.21
C GLU A 285 6.11 11.33 9.76
N ARG A 286 5.19 10.46 9.27
CA ARG A 286 4.72 10.50 7.88
C ARG A 286 3.45 11.31 7.68
N ASN A 287 2.76 11.61 8.77
CA ASN A 287 1.52 12.39 8.74
C ASN A 287 1.57 13.56 9.74
N LEU A 288 2.60 14.38 9.62
CA LEU A 288 2.83 15.51 10.54
C LEU A 288 1.62 16.42 10.61
N LEU A 289 1.07 16.60 11.81
CA LEU A 289 -0.14 17.41 12.10
C LEU A 289 -1.36 16.99 11.26
N GLY A 290 -1.41 15.73 10.82
CA GLY A 290 -2.51 15.21 10.01
C GLY A 290 -2.55 15.75 8.57
N ARG A 291 -1.46 16.33 8.08
CA ARG A 291 -1.39 16.98 6.75
C ARG A 291 -0.81 16.08 5.66
N GLY A 292 -0.40 14.85 6.01
CA GLY A 292 0.31 13.96 5.09
C GLY A 292 1.73 14.45 4.77
N GLN A 293 2.30 15.31 5.60
CA GLN A 293 3.67 15.82 5.50
C GLN A 293 4.61 14.87 6.22
N LEU A 294 5.83 14.73 5.71
CA LEU A 294 6.87 13.92 6.35
C LEU A 294 7.87 14.82 7.07
N LEU A 295 8.16 14.47 8.32
CA LEU A 295 9.28 15.01 9.08
C LEU A 295 10.16 13.84 9.52
N SER A 296 11.45 13.89 9.22
CA SER A 296 12.40 12.87 9.67
C SER A 296 13.67 13.49 10.24
N LEU A 297 14.11 12.92 11.35
CA LEU A 297 15.39 13.19 11.96
C LEU A 297 16.18 11.88 11.97
N SER A 298 17.38 11.87 11.40
CA SER A 298 18.27 10.72 11.37
C SER A 298 19.64 11.13 11.87
N THR A 299 20.22 10.34 12.74
CA THR A 299 21.60 10.52 13.20
C THR A 299 22.33 9.18 13.23
N SER A 300 23.61 9.22 12.88
CA SER A 300 24.53 8.09 13.02
C SER A 300 25.82 8.59 13.64
N ILE A 301 26.30 7.86 14.64
CA ILE A 301 27.52 8.20 15.39
C ILE A 301 28.40 6.95 15.44
N SER A 302 29.64 7.09 14.98
CA SER A 302 30.71 6.10 15.10
C SER A 302 32.00 6.75 15.61
N SER A 303 33.04 5.95 15.75
CA SER A 303 34.37 6.49 16.15
C SER A 303 34.95 7.49 15.12
N GLN A 304 34.62 7.32 13.85
CA GLN A 304 35.17 8.12 12.74
C GLN A 304 34.17 9.04 12.08
N ARG A 305 32.84 8.83 12.31
CA ARG A 305 31.81 9.60 11.59
C ARG A 305 30.63 9.95 12.46
N THR A 306 30.24 11.21 12.41
CA THR A 306 28.97 11.71 12.93
C THR A 306 28.14 12.26 11.77
N PHE A 307 26.91 11.75 11.63
CA PHE A 307 25.96 12.21 10.64
C PHE A 307 24.66 12.65 11.32
N LEU A 308 24.15 13.81 10.93
CA LEU A 308 22.85 14.34 11.35
C LEU A 308 22.11 14.83 10.11
N ASN A 309 20.84 14.44 9.96
CA ASN A 309 19.97 14.91 8.89
C ASN A 309 18.57 15.20 9.45
N LEU A 310 18.06 16.38 9.18
CA LEU A 310 16.68 16.78 9.41
C LEU A 310 16.04 17.06 8.06
N ARG A 311 14.98 16.31 7.73
CA ARG A 311 14.26 16.44 6.46
C ARG A 311 12.77 16.70 6.70
N PHE A 312 12.25 17.67 5.95
CA PHE A 312 10.81 17.92 5.81
C PHE A 312 10.42 17.68 4.35
N ALA A 313 9.27 17.01 4.13
CA ALA A 313 8.74 16.82 2.79
C ALA A 313 7.22 17.01 2.76
N GLU A 314 6.76 17.63 1.68
CA GLU A 314 5.36 17.87 1.36
C GLU A 314 5.03 17.17 0.03
N PRO A 315 4.26 16.07 0.04
CA PRO A 315 3.89 15.35 -1.17
C PRO A 315 3.00 16.15 -2.13
N TYR A 316 2.22 17.10 -1.59
CA TYR A 316 1.31 17.95 -2.37
C TYR A 316 1.62 19.43 -2.19
N PHE A 317 2.83 19.81 -2.61
CA PHE A 317 3.31 21.17 -2.48
C PHE A 317 2.41 22.17 -3.24
N LEU A 318 2.02 23.25 -2.58
CA LEU A 318 1.07 24.24 -3.09
C LEU A 318 -0.32 23.66 -3.45
N ASN A 319 -0.76 22.59 -2.77
CA ASN A 319 -2.00 21.86 -3.05
C ASN A 319 -2.08 21.33 -4.50
N ARG A 320 -0.95 20.99 -5.09
CA ARG A 320 -0.83 20.36 -6.40
C ARG A 320 -0.10 19.04 -6.23
N ASP A 321 -0.23 18.15 -7.20
CA ASP A 321 0.58 16.92 -7.25
C ASP A 321 2.04 17.25 -7.59
N LEU A 322 2.67 17.95 -6.66
CA LEU A 322 4.07 18.36 -6.70
C LEU A 322 4.71 17.95 -5.39
N PHE A 323 5.73 17.14 -5.47
CA PHE A 323 6.52 16.81 -4.29
C PHE A 323 7.51 17.95 -4.01
N GLY A 324 7.59 18.39 -2.77
CA GLY A 324 8.60 19.33 -2.29
C GLY A 324 9.32 18.78 -1.08
N SER A 325 10.65 18.92 -1.01
CA SER A 325 11.37 18.61 0.22
C SER A 325 12.51 19.59 0.47
N VAL A 326 12.83 19.75 1.76
CA VAL A 326 13.99 20.47 2.25
C VAL A 326 14.67 19.60 3.30
N ASP A 327 15.99 19.52 3.24
CA ASP A 327 16.79 18.84 4.23
C ASP A 327 17.99 19.68 4.67
N VAL A 328 18.33 19.59 5.95
CA VAL A 328 19.53 20.19 6.56
C VAL A 328 20.36 19.03 7.09
N PHE A 329 21.62 19.01 6.75
CA PHE A 329 22.50 17.93 7.16
C PHE A 329 23.85 18.45 7.64
N ARG A 330 24.45 17.65 8.53
CA ARG A 330 25.85 17.82 8.94
C ARG A 330 26.51 16.45 8.99
N THR A 331 27.70 16.35 8.37
CA THR A 331 28.56 15.17 8.42
C THR A 331 29.93 15.60 8.91
N THR A 332 30.41 15.00 9.98
CA THR A 332 31.80 15.16 10.44
C THR A 332 32.49 13.82 10.27
N THR A 333 33.64 13.79 9.60
CA THR A 333 34.41 12.57 9.41
C THR A 333 35.85 12.85 9.91
N ASP A 334 36.29 12.00 10.82
CA ASP A 334 37.60 12.00 11.41
C ASP A 334 38.48 10.92 10.75
N TYR A 335 39.56 11.33 10.11
CA TYR A 335 40.52 10.42 9.48
C TYR A 335 41.84 10.35 10.27
N ASP A 336 41.79 10.58 11.58
CA ASP A 336 42.99 10.73 12.46
C ASP A 336 43.95 9.54 12.36
N THR A 337 43.44 8.33 12.12
CA THR A 337 44.24 7.11 11.95
C THR A 337 45.02 7.03 10.63
N GLU A 338 44.55 7.72 9.59
CA GLU A 338 45.12 7.61 8.23
C GLU A 338 45.83 8.89 7.78
N ALA A 339 45.37 10.06 8.19
CA ALA A 339 45.85 11.33 7.63
C ALA A 339 45.93 12.50 8.63
N ALA A 340 45.62 12.32 9.92
CA ALA A 340 45.47 13.38 10.93
C ALA A 340 44.64 14.58 10.40
N LEU A 341 43.47 14.26 9.88
CA LEU A 341 42.58 15.18 9.17
C LEU A 341 41.13 14.96 9.59
N GLU A 342 40.47 16.00 10.02
CA GLU A 342 39.04 16.02 10.26
C GLU A 342 38.34 16.86 9.17
N THR A 343 37.22 16.38 8.64
CA THR A 343 36.38 17.11 7.68
C THR A 343 34.98 17.28 8.22
N SER A 344 34.43 18.48 8.09
CA SER A 344 33.05 18.79 8.44
C SER A 344 32.33 19.35 7.23
N GLU A 345 31.25 18.68 6.81
CA GLU A 345 30.34 19.14 5.77
C GLU A 345 29.02 19.53 6.41
N THR A 346 28.61 20.78 6.24
CA THR A 346 27.28 21.26 6.64
C THR A 346 26.54 21.78 5.41
N GLY A 347 25.29 21.38 5.21
CA GLY A 347 24.59 21.76 4.01
C GLY A 347 23.07 21.78 4.12
N LEU A 348 22.49 22.32 3.06
CA LEU A 348 21.07 22.43 2.82
C LEU A 348 20.76 21.78 1.48
N GLY A 349 19.80 20.86 1.47
CA GLY A 349 19.22 20.24 0.27
C GLY A 349 17.82 20.71 0.02
N GLY A 350 17.42 20.73 -1.23
CA GLY A 350 16.02 20.97 -1.64
C GLY A 350 15.67 20.16 -2.86
N SER A 351 14.47 19.63 -2.92
CA SER A 351 13.98 18.94 -4.13
C SER A 351 12.55 19.31 -4.48
N ILE A 352 12.28 19.29 -5.79
CA ILE A 352 10.94 19.41 -6.33
C ILE A 352 10.73 18.24 -7.29
N GLY A 353 9.62 17.53 -7.11
CA GLY A 353 9.23 16.40 -7.95
C GLY A 353 7.87 16.66 -8.59
N PHE A 354 7.72 16.26 -9.85
CA PHE A 354 6.46 16.37 -10.57
C PHE A 354 6.21 15.11 -11.41
N PRO A 355 4.95 14.67 -11.52
CA PRO A 355 4.60 13.52 -12.34
C PRO A 355 4.85 13.84 -13.82
N VAL A 356 5.51 12.91 -14.53
CA VAL A 356 5.71 12.98 -15.99
C VAL A 356 4.92 11.89 -16.71
N ALA A 357 4.52 10.85 -16.00
CA ALA A 357 3.60 9.79 -16.41
C ALA A 357 2.95 9.20 -15.16
N GLU A 358 1.94 8.35 -15.31
CA GLU A 358 1.19 7.75 -14.20
C GLU A 358 2.12 7.05 -13.18
N ASP A 359 3.11 6.30 -13.67
CA ASP A 359 4.07 5.57 -12.84
C ASP A 359 5.47 6.21 -12.81
N ALA A 360 5.63 7.46 -13.28
CA ALA A 360 6.92 8.10 -13.38
C ALA A 360 6.91 9.54 -12.87
N ARG A 361 7.85 9.84 -11.98
CA ARG A 361 8.02 11.17 -11.40
C ARG A 361 9.45 11.67 -11.65
N LEU A 362 9.58 12.91 -12.15
CA LEU A 362 10.87 13.57 -12.29
C LEU A 362 11.16 14.40 -11.05
N ASN A 363 12.32 14.18 -10.41
CA ASN A 363 12.76 14.95 -9.26
C ASN A 363 14.00 15.78 -9.63
N ILE A 364 13.94 17.07 -9.35
CA ILE A 364 15.07 17.99 -9.44
C ILE A 364 15.56 18.26 -8.03
N PHE A 365 16.86 18.04 -7.82
CA PHE A 365 17.49 18.19 -6.52
C PHE A 365 18.62 19.21 -6.61
N VAL A 366 18.70 20.07 -5.59
CA VAL A 366 19.78 21.05 -5.40
C VAL A 366 20.34 20.89 -4.01
N ARG A 367 21.66 20.82 -3.89
CA ARG A 367 22.37 20.77 -2.61
C ARG A 367 23.41 21.89 -2.57
N LEU A 368 23.46 22.58 -1.45
CA LEU A 368 24.47 23.57 -1.12
C LEU A 368 25.17 23.08 0.15
N SER A 369 26.47 22.97 0.11
CA SER A 369 27.27 22.56 1.29
C SER A 369 28.53 23.39 1.43
N GLU A 370 28.94 23.58 2.66
CA GLU A 370 30.21 24.13 3.08
C GLU A 370 31.05 22.99 3.66
N ASN A 371 32.28 22.89 3.17
CA ASN A 371 33.24 21.90 3.62
C ASN A 371 34.37 22.61 4.37
N GLU A 372 34.54 22.25 5.62
CA GLU A 372 35.63 22.70 6.47
C GLU A 372 36.63 21.57 6.63
N LEU A 373 37.90 21.92 6.56
CA LEU A 373 39.03 21.07 6.85
C LEU A 373 39.63 21.53 8.18
N ILE A 374 39.65 20.66 9.18
CA ILE A 374 40.09 20.97 10.54
C ILE A 374 41.38 20.22 10.86
#